data_9b8dd5efc714ab716a55e0cd1befb5d9
#
_entry.id   9b8dd5efc714ab716a55e0cd1befb5d9
#
_cell.length_a   1.000
_cell.length_b   1.000
_cell.length_c   1.000
_cell.angle_alpha   90.00
_cell.angle_beta   90.00
_cell.angle_gamma   90.00
#
_symmetry.space_group_name_H-M   'P 1'
#
loop_
_entity.id
_entity.type
_entity.pdbx_description
1 polymer ?
#
loop_
_entity_poly.entity_id
_entity_poly.type
_entity_poly.pdbx_seq_one_letter_code
_entity_poly.pdbx_strand_id
1 'polypeptide(L)'
;FVLRRRASAVKWAMGIAWGLGMANHYLISFRGRTLFPGDFLTLRTAANVAGNYDYRPDSMQWLTIGVFAAVLLALSFLPNEKKRPFPWRLFVPAAGAAAVYLGVFFGTGFVESRGIEPSMWTTRGNGLFLNFSVCLKYMRVEQPETYSEEALAALAGSAPSDPAAVSA
;
A
#
# COMPACT_ATOMS: atom_id res chain seq x y z
N PHE A 1 -4.20 -23.67 -5.04
CA PHE A 1 -5.27 -24.54 -4.44
C PHE A 1 -6.55 -23.72 -4.20
N VAL A 2 -6.41 -22.49 -3.68
CA VAL A 2 -7.51 -21.55 -3.36
C VAL A 2 -8.25 -21.07 -4.60
N LEU A 3 -7.55 -20.75 -5.68
CA LEU A 3 -8.11 -20.23 -6.94
C LEU A 3 -9.00 -21.24 -7.72
N ARG A 4 -9.01 -22.52 -7.34
CA ARG A 4 -9.86 -23.54 -7.98
C ARG A 4 -11.30 -23.55 -7.47
N ARG A 5 -11.61 -22.81 -6.41
CA ARG A 5 -12.95 -22.60 -5.85
C ARG A 5 -13.24 -21.11 -5.82
N ARG A 6 -14.22 -20.63 -6.60
CA ARG A 6 -14.54 -19.22 -6.73
C ARG A 6 -14.86 -18.56 -5.40
N ALA A 7 -15.72 -19.18 -4.61
CA ALA A 7 -16.10 -18.65 -3.30
C ALA A 7 -14.90 -18.50 -2.35
N SER A 8 -13.98 -19.49 -2.33
CA SER A 8 -12.77 -19.40 -1.52
C SER A 8 -11.83 -18.29 -2.00
N ALA A 9 -11.67 -18.12 -3.33
CA ALA A 9 -10.82 -17.06 -3.89
C ALA A 9 -11.35 -15.67 -3.52
N VAL A 10 -12.66 -15.46 -3.61
CA VAL A 10 -13.30 -14.19 -3.21
C VAL A 10 -13.12 -13.95 -1.71
N LYS A 11 -13.34 -14.95 -0.85
CA LYS A 11 -13.13 -14.80 0.60
C LYS A 11 -11.70 -14.40 0.94
N TRP A 12 -10.70 -15.03 0.30
CA TRP A 12 -9.30 -14.67 0.52
C TRP A 12 -8.97 -13.26 0.02
N ALA A 13 -9.42 -12.91 -1.18
CA ALA A 13 -9.22 -11.57 -1.73
C ALA A 13 -9.83 -10.49 -0.82
N MET A 14 -11.07 -10.71 -0.36
CA MET A 14 -11.74 -9.80 0.58
C MET A 14 -11.03 -9.74 1.93
N GLY A 15 -10.57 -10.90 2.45
CA GLY A 15 -9.81 -10.95 3.71
C GLY A 15 -8.52 -10.15 3.64
N ILE A 16 -7.77 -10.30 2.55
CA ILE A 16 -6.53 -9.53 2.32
C ILE A 16 -6.85 -8.04 2.21
N ALA A 17 -7.83 -7.67 1.38
CA ALA A 17 -8.21 -6.27 1.19
C ALA A 17 -8.69 -5.62 2.50
N TRP A 18 -9.52 -6.32 3.27
CA TRP A 18 -9.99 -5.86 4.57
C TRP A 18 -8.84 -5.74 5.57
N GLY A 19 -7.95 -6.73 5.64
CA GLY A 19 -6.78 -6.71 6.53
C GLY A 19 -5.84 -5.53 6.22
N LEU A 20 -5.58 -5.26 4.93
CA LEU A 20 -4.81 -4.09 4.52
C LEU A 20 -5.52 -2.77 4.87
N GLY A 21 -6.84 -2.71 4.72
CA GLY A 21 -7.65 -1.56 5.13
C GLY A 21 -7.55 -1.29 6.63
N MET A 22 -7.66 -2.34 7.46
CA MET A 22 -7.51 -2.24 8.92
C MET A 22 -6.10 -1.82 9.32
N ALA A 23 -5.08 -2.41 8.71
CA ALA A 23 -3.68 -2.03 8.94
C ALA A 23 -3.46 -0.54 8.61
N ASN A 24 -3.98 -0.08 7.47
CA ASN A 24 -3.91 1.32 7.08
C ASN A 24 -4.62 2.24 8.07
N HIS A 25 -5.80 1.84 8.57
CA HIS A 25 -6.54 2.61 9.58
C HIS A 25 -5.71 2.79 10.86
N TYR A 26 -5.12 1.72 11.40
CA TYR A 26 -4.27 1.81 12.58
C TYR A 26 -2.99 2.61 12.34
N LEU A 27 -2.37 2.50 11.15
CA LEU A 27 -1.21 3.32 10.81
C LEU A 27 -1.55 4.82 10.80
N ILE A 28 -2.71 5.18 10.23
CA ILE A 28 -3.18 6.58 10.27
C ILE A 28 -3.43 7.02 11.71
N SER A 29 -4.06 6.18 12.52
CA SER A 29 -4.36 6.48 13.92
C SER A 29 -3.10 6.66 14.77
N PHE A 30 -2.07 5.82 14.58
CA PHE A 30 -0.87 5.83 15.43
C PHE A 30 0.24 6.73 14.92
N ARG A 31 0.36 6.87 13.59
CA ARG A 31 1.48 7.58 12.96
C ARG A 31 1.06 8.77 12.11
N GLY A 32 -0.25 9.00 11.95
CA GLY A 32 -0.78 10.09 11.13
C GLY A 32 -0.54 9.91 9.63
N ARG A 33 -0.04 8.74 9.17
CA ARG A 33 0.27 8.48 7.77
C ARG A 33 -0.32 7.17 7.27
N THR A 34 -0.52 7.09 5.96
CA THR A 34 -1.06 5.90 5.30
C THR A 34 -0.02 4.78 5.19
N LEU A 35 -0.51 3.56 4.89
CA LEU A 35 0.35 2.40 4.60
C LEU A 35 1.26 2.71 3.41
N PHE A 36 2.55 2.58 3.62
CA PHE A 36 3.61 2.85 2.67
C PHE A 36 4.36 1.55 2.32
N PRO A 37 4.85 1.36 1.08
CA PRO A 37 5.57 0.13 0.71
C PRO A 37 6.76 -0.18 1.63
N GLY A 38 7.49 0.82 2.10
CA GLY A 38 8.60 0.67 3.04
C GLY A 38 8.21 0.09 4.41
N ASP A 39 6.92 0.18 4.80
CA ASP A 39 6.46 -0.40 6.07
C ASP A 39 6.59 -1.93 6.08
N PHE A 40 6.51 -2.57 4.91
CA PHE A 40 6.73 -4.02 4.80
C PHE A 40 8.18 -4.41 5.09
N LEU A 41 9.15 -3.54 4.83
CA LEU A 41 10.56 -3.77 5.14
C LEU A 41 10.84 -3.66 6.65
N THR A 42 10.00 -2.92 7.36
CA THR A 42 10.15 -2.66 8.81
C THR A 42 9.16 -3.44 9.67
N LEU A 43 8.44 -4.42 9.11
CA LEU A 43 7.43 -5.21 9.83
C LEU A 43 7.97 -5.85 11.11
N ARG A 44 9.21 -6.36 11.08
CA ARG A 44 9.83 -6.96 12.26
C ARG A 44 10.01 -5.94 13.39
N THR A 45 10.47 -4.73 13.05
CA THR A 45 10.63 -3.65 14.02
C THR A 45 9.27 -3.18 14.54
N ALA A 46 8.28 -3.06 13.63
CA ALA A 46 6.92 -2.71 14.01
C ALA A 46 6.29 -3.73 14.98
N ALA A 47 6.52 -5.03 14.76
CA ALA A 47 6.04 -6.09 15.63
C ALA A 47 6.63 -6.00 17.06
N ASN A 48 7.91 -5.60 17.20
CA ASN A 48 8.56 -5.44 18.50
C ASN A 48 7.96 -4.32 19.36
N VAL A 49 7.39 -3.29 18.73
CA VAL A 49 6.78 -2.14 19.44
C VAL A 49 5.26 -2.20 19.46
N ALA A 50 4.67 -3.19 18.82
CA ALA A 50 3.22 -3.32 18.66
C ALA A 50 2.48 -3.37 20.02
N GLY A 51 3.09 -3.99 21.04
CA GLY A 51 2.50 -4.09 22.38
C GLY A 51 2.31 -2.75 23.09
N ASN A 52 2.89 -1.67 22.61
CA ASN A 52 2.79 -0.33 23.21
C ASN A 52 1.61 0.48 22.67
N TYR A 53 0.84 -0.05 21.73
CA TYR A 53 -0.29 0.64 21.10
C TYR A 53 -1.63 0.08 21.56
N ASP A 54 -2.63 0.96 21.71
CA ASP A 54 -4.00 0.54 21.98
C ASP A 54 -4.72 0.20 20.66
N TYR A 55 -5.04 -1.07 20.48
CA TYR A 55 -5.75 -1.59 19.31
C TYR A 55 -7.27 -1.72 19.53
N ARG A 56 -7.84 -1.01 20.51
CA ARG A 56 -9.28 -1.07 20.73
C ARG A 56 -10.01 -0.52 19.52
N PRO A 57 -10.92 -1.31 18.92
CA PRO A 57 -11.69 -0.85 17.77
C PRO A 57 -12.63 0.29 18.16
N ASP A 58 -12.67 1.32 17.33
CA ASP A 58 -13.69 2.37 17.43
C ASP A 58 -15.05 1.91 16.88
N SER A 59 -16.08 2.75 16.96
CA SER A 59 -17.43 2.42 16.50
C SER A 59 -17.49 2.11 15.00
N MET A 60 -16.70 2.81 14.20
CA MET A 60 -16.61 2.57 12.74
C MET A 60 -15.90 1.26 12.43
N GLN A 61 -14.86 0.92 13.21
CA GLN A 61 -14.17 -0.37 13.06
C GLN A 61 -15.08 -1.53 13.43
N TRP A 62 -15.86 -1.42 14.51
CA TRP A 62 -16.85 -2.43 14.86
C TRP A 62 -17.89 -2.62 13.76
N LEU A 63 -18.35 -1.51 13.13
CA LEU A 63 -19.24 -1.59 11.99
C LEU A 63 -18.60 -2.33 10.81
N THR A 64 -17.34 -1.99 10.46
CA THR A 64 -16.64 -2.66 9.34
C THR A 64 -16.35 -4.12 9.62
N ILE A 65 -16.02 -4.49 10.87
CA ILE A 65 -15.87 -5.89 11.31
C ILE A 65 -17.21 -6.63 11.13
N GLY A 66 -18.31 -6.03 11.59
CA GLY A 66 -19.65 -6.61 11.48
C GLY A 66 -20.08 -6.84 10.04
N VAL A 67 -19.90 -5.84 9.17
CA VAL A 67 -20.19 -5.94 7.73
C VAL A 67 -19.33 -7.02 7.08
N PHE A 68 -18.03 -7.04 7.38
CA PHE A 68 -17.11 -8.04 6.84
C PHE A 68 -17.51 -9.46 7.27
N ALA A 69 -17.82 -9.66 8.55
CA ALA A 69 -18.31 -10.94 9.07
C ALA A 69 -19.62 -11.38 8.40
N ALA A 70 -20.57 -10.45 8.23
CA ALA A 70 -21.84 -10.72 7.55
C ALA A 70 -21.64 -11.14 6.09
N VAL A 71 -20.74 -10.48 5.35
CA VAL A 71 -20.42 -10.84 3.98
C VAL A 71 -19.72 -12.20 3.90
N LEU A 72 -18.77 -12.50 4.80
CA LEU A 72 -18.13 -13.81 4.87
C LEU A 72 -19.14 -14.93 5.18
N LEU A 73 -20.09 -14.64 6.07
CA LEU A 73 -21.17 -15.56 6.41
C LEU A 73 -22.06 -15.79 5.18
N ALA A 74 -22.52 -14.74 4.51
CA ALA A 74 -23.32 -14.83 3.29
C ALA A 74 -22.60 -15.65 2.20
N LEU A 75 -21.30 -15.41 1.99
CA LEU A 75 -20.49 -16.18 1.05
C LEU A 75 -20.30 -17.66 1.48
N SER A 76 -20.54 -17.98 2.76
CA SER A 76 -20.43 -19.35 3.27
C SER A 76 -21.67 -20.19 2.95
N PHE A 77 -22.81 -19.55 2.71
CA PHE A 77 -24.03 -20.21 2.25
C PHE A 77 -24.01 -20.53 0.75
N LEU A 78 -23.05 -19.98 -0.01
CA LEU A 78 -22.91 -20.36 -1.41
C LEU A 78 -22.51 -21.84 -1.53
N PRO A 79 -23.16 -22.61 -2.43
CA PRO A 79 -22.88 -24.02 -2.59
C PRO A 79 -21.41 -24.25 -2.91
N ASN A 80 -20.83 -25.26 -2.27
CA ASN A 80 -19.44 -25.67 -2.51
C ASN A 80 -19.28 -26.13 -3.97
N GLU A 81 -18.73 -25.26 -4.80
CA GLU A 81 -18.42 -25.65 -6.19
C GLU A 81 -17.39 -26.78 -6.23
N LYS A 82 -17.61 -27.74 -7.12
CA LYS A 82 -16.60 -28.77 -7.43
C LYS A 82 -15.32 -28.09 -7.89
N LYS A 83 -14.17 -28.65 -7.53
CA LYS A 83 -12.86 -28.15 -7.98
C LYS A 83 -12.83 -28.11 -9.50
N ARG A 84 -12.76 -26.93 -10.08
CA ARG A 84 -12.63 -26.75 -11.53
C ARG A 84 -11.16 -26.82 -11.96
N PRO A 85 -10.87 -27.26 -13.19
CA PRO A 85 -9.52 -27.12 -13.74
C PRO A 85 -9.13 -25.64 -13.77
N PHE A 86 -7.84 -25.35 -13.74
CA PHE A 86 -7.35 -23.97 -13.76
C PHE A 86 -7.78 -23.29 -15.06
N PRO A 87 -8.45 -22.14 -15.01
CA PRO A 87 -9.04 -21.51 -16.20
C PRO A 87 -7.99 -20.76 -17.02
N TRP A 88 -7.06 -21.45 -17.66
CA TRP A 88 -5.98 -20.85 -18.46
C TRP A 88 -6.48 -19.87 -19.52
N ARG A 89 -7.65 -20.14 -20.12
CA ARG A 89 -8.26 -19.27 -21.14
C ARG A 89 -8.61 -17.89 -20.61
N LEU A 90 -8.90 -17.77 -19.31
CA LEU A 90 -9.17 -16.48 -18.64
C LEU A 90 -7.90 -15.92 -17.98
N PHE A 91 -7.05 -16.80 -17.50
CA PHE A 91 -5.83 -16.39 -16.79
C PHE A 91 -4.82 -15.71 -17.72
N VAL A 92 -4.58 -16.28 -18.89
CA VAL A 92 -3.60 -15.71 -19.86
C VAL A 92 -3.96 -14.28 -20.29
N PRO A 93 -5.20 -13.99 -20.78
CA PRO A 93 -5.54 -12.62 -21.12
C PRO A 93 -5.58 -11.69 -19.91
N ALA A 94 -6.00 -12.17 -18.73
CA ALA A 94 -5.98 -11.36 -17.52
C ALA A 94 -4.54 -11.03 -17.06
N ALA A 95 -3.62 -12.01 -17.14
CA ALA A 95 -2.21 -11.78 -16.86
C ALA A 95 -1.58 -10.83 -17.90
N GLY A 96 -1.94 -10.97 -19.18
CA GLY A 96 -1.52 -10.04 -20.24
C GLY A 96 -2.00 -8.62 -19.98
N ALA A 97 -3.28 -8.44 -19.65
CA ALA A 97 -3.83 -7.14 -19.32
C ALA A 97 -3.17 -6.53 -18.05
N ALA A 98 -2.91 -7.35 -17.04
CA ALA A 98 -2.19 -6.91 -15.85
C ALA A 98 -0.74 -6.49 -16.18
N ALA A 99 -0.05 -7.25 -17.03
CA ALA A 99 1.31 -6.90 -17.47
C ALA A 99 1.35 -5.59 -18.27
N VAL A 100 0.39 -5.37 -19.17
CA VAL A 100 0.25 -4.12 -19.91
C VAL A 100 -0.05 -2.97 -18.94
N TYR A 101 -0.99 -3.16 -18.00
CA TYR A 101 -1.30 -2.16 -16.98
C TYR A 101 -0.07 -1.79 -16.16
N LEU A 102 0.67 -2.78 -15.65
CA LEU A 102 1.89 -2.55 -14.89
C LEU A 102 2.97 -1.87 -15.72
N GLY A 103 3.15 -2.29 -16.99
CA GLY A 103 4.08 -1.67 -17.91
C GLY A 103 3.77 -0.19 -18.17
N VAL A 104 2.51 0.14 -18.41
CA VAL A 104 2.07 1.54 -18.58
C VAL A 104 2.21 2.31 -17.27
N PHE A 105 1.78 1.74 -16.15
CA PHE A 105 1.81 2.41 -14.84
C PHE A 105 3.23 2.73 -14.37
N PHE A 106 4.14 1.74 -14.45
CA PHE A 106 5.50 1.88 -13.93
C PHE A 106 6.51 2.35 -14.98
N GLY A 107 6.30 2.00 -16.25
CA GLY A 107 7.27 2.25 -17.34
C GLY A 107 7.03 3.52 -18.14
N THR A 108 5.91 4.21 -17.92
CA THR A 108 5.60 5.44 -18.67
C THR A 108 5.30 6.60 -17.73
N GLY A 109 5.29 7.84 -18.27
CA GLY A 109 4.85 9.06 -17.56
C GLY A 109 3.32 9.18 -17.42
N PHE A 110 2.57 8.07 -17.47
CA PHE A 110 1.10 8.09 -17.38
C PHE A 110 0.59 8.65 -16.05
N VAL A 111 1.23 8.26 -14.94
CA VAL A 111 0.84 8.70 -13.59
C VAL A 111 1.07 10.20 -13.46
N GLU A 112 2.21 10.67 -13.94
CA GLU A 112 2.60 12.09 -13.95
C GLU A 112 1.66 12.94 -14.81
N SER A 113 1.31 12.43 -16.02
CA SER A 113 0.41 13.12 -16.94
C SER A 113 -1.01 13.31 -16.39
N ARG A 114 -1.40 12.52 -15.40
CA ARG A 114 -2.68 12.61 -14.71
C ARG A 114 -2.62 13.44 -13.43
N GLY A 115 -1.46 13.97 -13.07
CA GLY A 115 -1.29 14.73 -11.82
C GLY A 115 -1.52 13.88 -10.56
N ILE A 116 -1.28 12.56 -10.66
CA ILE A 116 -1.43 11.65 -9.52
C ILE A 116 -0.13 11.66 -8.73
N GLU A 117 -0.13 12.36 -7.61
CA GLU A 117 1.05 12.48 -6.75
C GLU A 117 1.01 11.46 -5.60
N PRO A 118 2.20 10.98 -5.15
CA PRO A 118 2.29 10.14 -3.98
C PRO A 118 1.89 10.93 -2.73
N SER A 119 1.03 10.36 -1.90
CA SER A 119 0.66 10.95 -0.63
C SER A 119 0.90 9.98 0.52
N MET A 120 1.75 10.37 1.45
CA MET A 120 1.97 9.61 2.69
C MET A 120 0.96 9.96 3.79
N TRP A 121 0.26 11.10 3.65
CA TRP A 121 -0.60 11.66 4.70
C TRP A 121 -2.08 11.29 4.55
N THR A 122 -2.53 11.02 3.33
CA THR A 122 -3.95 10.76 3.07
C THR A 122 -4.17 9.86 1.86
N THR A 123 -5.22 9.04 1.92
CA THR A 123 -5.72 8.26 0.80
C THR A 123 -6.97 8.88 0.15
N ARG A 124 -7.39 10.07 0.59
CA ARG A 124 -8.66 10.67 0.18
C ARG A 124 -8.77 10.90 -1.33
N GLY A 125 -7.67 11.26 -2.00
CA GLY A 125 -7.68 11.49 -3.44
C GLY A 125 -7.65 10.21 -4.27
N ASN A 126 -6.78 9.27 -3.90
CA ASN A 126 -6.42 8.13 -4.74
C ASN A 126 -6.94 6.79 -4.22
N GLY A 127 -7.38 6.73 -2.96
CA GLY A 127 -7.66 5.46 -2.28
C GLY A 127 -6.38 4.69 -1.92
N LEU A 128 -6.53 3.66 -1.06
CA LEU A 128 -5.39 2.93 -0.50
C LEU A 128 -4.53 2.26 -1.57
N PHE A 129 -5.12 1.50 -2.47
CA PHE A 129 -4.37 0.67 -3.42
C PHE A 129 -3.66 1.49 -4.49
N LEU A 130 -4.32 2.52 -5.03
CA LEU A 130 -3.69 3.39 -6.02
C LEU A 130 -2.57 4.20 -5.37
N ASN A 131 -2.82 4.80 -4.21
CA ASN A 131 -1.80 5.55 -3.47
C ASN A 131 -0.59 4.68 -3.14
N PHE A 132 -0.80 3.45 -2.68
CA PHE A 132 0.27 2.49 -2.42
C PHE A 132 1.09 2.19 -3.69
N SER A 133 0.42 1.98 -4.83
CA SER A 133 1.09 1.71 -6.12
C SER A 133 1.89 2.92 -6.61
N VAL A 134 1.36 4.13 -6.43
CA VAL A 134 2.08 5.38 -6.75
C VAL A 134 3.30 5.54 -5.84
N CYS A 135 3.14 5.34 -4.54
CA CYS A 135 4.26 5.39 -3.61
C CYS A 135 5.33 4.33 -3.92
N LEU A 136 4.92 3.14 -4.41
CA LEU A 136 5.86 2.11 -4.85
C LEU A 136 6.66 2.55 -6.08
N LYS A 137 6.02 3.23 -7.04
CA LYS A 137 6.69 3.78 -8.22
C LYS A 137 7.76 4.80 -7.84
N TYR A 138 7.46 5.68 -6.87
CA TYR A 138 8.37 6.74 -6.43
C TYR A 138 9.25 6.35 -5.22
N MET A 139 9.24 5.08 -4.81
CA MET A 139 10.08 4.61 -3.71
C MET A 139 11.58 4.62 -4.05
N ARG A 140 11.91 4.51 -5.34
CA ARG A 140 13.28 4.64 -5.82
C ARG A 140 13.62 6.11 -5.94
N VAL A 141 14.48 6.59 -5.06
CA VAL A 141 15.04 7.94 -5.16
C VAL A 141 16.09 7.94 -6.26
N GLU A 142 15.84 8.68 -7.32
CA GLU A 142 16.83 8.94 -8.36
C GLU A 142 17.78 10.03 -7.89
N GLN A 143 19.05 9.84 -8.14
CA GLN A 143 20.07 10.83 -7.82
C GLN A 143 19.85 12.05 -8.72
N PRO A 144 19.73 13.28 -8.17
CA PRO A 144 19.59 14.48 -8.98
C PRO A 144 20.76 14.62 -9.99
N GLU A 145 20.47 15.07 -11.20
CA GLU A 145 21.50 15.26 -12.24
C GLU A 145 22.61 16.24 -11.82
N THR A 146 22.29 17.15 -10.91
CA THR A 146 23.22 18.13 -10.34
C THR A 146 24.01 17.61 -9.15
N TYR A 147 23.81 16.33 -8.78
CA TYR A 147 24.54 15.73 -7.67
C TYR A 147 25.97 15.42 -8.08
N SER A 148 26.91 16.16 -7.52
CA SER A 148 28.36 15.89 -7.62
C SER A 148 29.00 16.00 -6.25
N GLU A 149 30.11 15.30 -6.04
CA GLU A 149 30.90 15.41 -4.80
C GLU A 149 31.42 16.84 -4.59
N GLU A 150 31.69 17.57 -5.69
CA GLU A 150 32.10 18.97 -5.66
C GLU A 150 30.98 19.89 -5.17
N ALA A 151 29.72 19.65 -5.61
CA ALA A 151 28.56 20.40 -5.15
C ALA A 151 28.30 20.16 -3.65
N LEU A 152 28.50 18.92 -3.17
CA LEU A 152 28.41 18.60 -1.74
C LEU A 152 29.51 19.29 -0.92
N ALA A 153 30.74 19.30 -1.42
CA ALA A 153 31.85 19.98 -0.75
C ALA A 153 31.61 21.49 -0.68
N ALA A 154 31.06 22.07 -1.75
CA ALA A 154 30.68 23.51 -1.79
C ALA A 154 29.57 23.83 -0.77
N LEU A 155 28.56 22.97 -0.67
CA LEU A 155 27.48 23.12 0.32
C LEU A 155 28.00 22.93 1.76
N ALA A 156 28.86 21.96 1.99
CA ALA A 156 29.50 21.74 3.29
C ALA A 156 30.39 22.92 3.72
N GLY A 157 31.08 23.57 2.75
CA GLY A 157 31.88 24.75 2.99
C GLY A 157 31.07 26.03 3.20
N SER A 158 29.82 26.07 2.73
CA SER A 158 28.89 27.18 2.92
C SER A 158 27.99 27.04 4.15
N ALA A 159 28.01 25.85 4.81
CA ALA A 159 27.23 25.65 6.02
C ALA A 159 27.73 26.54 7.16
N PRO A 160 26.84 27.29 7.85
CA PRO A 160 27.25 28.12 8.98
C PRO A 160 27.89 27.23 10.06
N SER A 161 29.09 27.58 10.46
CA SER A 161 29.86 26.87 11.49
C SER A 161 29.28 27.02 12.90
N ASP A 162 28.24 27.85 13.05
CA ASP A 162 27.60 28.12 14.34
C ASP A 162 26.24 27.44 14.43
N PRO A 163 26.06 26.42 15.29
CA PRO A 163 24.79 25.74 15.48
C PRO A 163 23.68 26.66 16.04
N ALA A 164 24.02 27.83 16.59
CA ALA A 164 23.07 28.80 17.11
C ALA A 164 22.35 29.59 15.98
N ALA A 165 22.88 29.59 14.76
CA ALA A 165 22.25 30.30 13.63
C ALA A 165 21.06 29.55 12.99
N VAL A 166 20.81 28.30 13.42
CA VAL A 166 19.72 27.44 12.88
C VAL A 166 18.42 27.56 13.71
N SER A 167 18.45 28.25 14.86
CA SER A 167 17.34 28.35 15.79
C SER A 167 16.65 29.73 15.81
N ALA A 168 16.92 30.59 14.88
CA ALA A 168 16.24 31.87 14.61
C ALA A 168 15.38 31.76 13.36
#